data_37f4f0d4af5c436efed453cf35ab8986
#
_entry.id   37f4f0d4af5c436efed453cf35ab8986
#
_cell.length_a   1.000
_cell.length_b   1.000
_cell.length_c   1.000
_cell.angle_alpha   90.00
_cell.angle_beta   90.00
_cell.angle_gamma   90.00
#
_symmetry.space_group_name_H-M   'P 1'
#
loop_
_entity.id
_entity.type
_entity.pdbx_description
1 polymer ?
#
loop_
_entity_poly.entity_id
_entity_poly.type
_entity_poly.pdbx_seq_one_letter_code
_entity_poly.pdbx_strand_id
1 'polypeptide(L)'
;MSIEIFFDLHGLLVQRYGLKASLHMSTIESLGILLFICAGNESNRKCQNRFKHSGETISRKFEDVLYCLMDMAKDFIRPKGPNFHRIHRRIRYDKRAYPYFKDCIGALDGTHIRVSLPPDEQVRYIGKTGIPTQNVLAVCDFDM
;
A
#
# COMPACT_ATOMS: atom_id res chain seq x y z
N MET A 1 -7.74 7.61 9.15
CA MET A 1 -7.25 8.72 8.28
C MET A 1 -8.09 9.95 8.60
N SER A 2 -7.46 11.13 8.79
CA SER A 2 -8.22 12.38 8.98
C SER A 2 -8.89 12.80 7.67
N ILE A 3 -9.88 13.68 7.77
CA ILE A 3 -10.62 14.17 6.60
C ILE A 3 -9.72 15.01 5.66
N GLU A 4 -8.78 15.74 6.24
CA GLU A 4 -7.78 16.53 5.52
C GLU A 4 -6.88 15.65 4.66
N ILE A 5 -6.29 14.60 5.25
CA ILE A 5 -5.44 13.64 4.53
C ILE A 5 -6.23 12.93 3.41
N PHE A 6 -7.52 12.67 3.63
CA PHE A 6 -8.37 12.09 2.59
C PHE A 6 -8.48 13.02 1.37
N PHE A 7 -8.76 14.30 1.60
CA PHE A 7 -8.88 15.26 0.49
C PHE A 7 -7.55 15.57 -0.17
N ASP A 8 -6.45 15.60 0.57
CA ASP A 8 -5.09 15.74 0.01
C ASP A 8 -4.75 14.57 -0.90
N LEU A 9 -5.00 13.33 -0.45
CA LEU A 9 -4.81 12.13 -1.26
C LEU A 9 -5.69 12.16 -2.50
N HIS A 10 -6.99 12.48 -2.34
CA HIS A 10 -7.93 12.60 -3.45
C HIS A 10 -7.45 13.64 -4.48
N GLY A 11 -7.07 14.84 -4.02
CA GLY A 11 -6.56 15.91 -4.90
C GLY A 11 -5.33 15.48 -5.67
N LEU A 12 -4.39 14.80 -5.00
CA LEU A 12 -3.18 14.26 -5.61
C LEU A 12 -3.49 13.21 -6.70
N LEU A 13 -4.40 12.27 -6.42
CA LEU A 13 -4.77 11.22 -7.38
C LEU A 13 -5.46 11.80 -8.62
N VAL A 14 -6.33 12.80 -8.44
CA VAL A 14 -7.02 13.44 -9.55
C VAL A 14 -6.06 14.27 -10.40
N GLN A 15 -5.24 15.11 -9.76
CA GLN A 15 -4.41 16.08 -10.47
C GLN A 15 -3.18 15.46 -11.13
N ARG A 16 -2.58 14.46 -10.49
CA ARG A 16 -1.27 13.92 -10.91
C ARG A 16 -1.32 12.50 -11.45
N TYR A 17 -2.22 11.66 -10.94
CA TYR A 17 -2.27 10.23 -11.28
C TYR A 17 -3.50 9.82 -12.09
N GLY A 18 -4.25 10.80 -12.60
CA GLY A 18 -5.27 10.57 -13.61
C GLY A 18 -6.55 9.90 -13.14
N LEU A 19 -6.87 9.94 -11.84
CA LEU A 19 -8.15 9.45 -11.34
C LEU A 19 -9.30 10.26 -11.93
N LYS A 20 -10.23 9.59 -12.63
CA LYS A 20 -11.35 10.21 -13.34
C LYS A 20 -12.70 9.76 -12.81
N ALA A 21 -13.63 10.71 -12.77
CA ALA A 21 -15.03 10.39 -12.52
C ALA A 21 -15.63 9.60 -13.68
N SER A 22 -16.68 8.83 -13.41
CA SER A 22 -17.55 8.26 -14.43
C SER A 22 -18.90 8.94 -14.40
N LEU A 23 -19.77 8.61 -15.38
CA LEU A 23 -21.11 9.21 -15.49
C LEU A 23 -21.94 9.09 -14.19
N HIS A 24 -21.75 7.98 -13.47
CA HIS A 24 -22.57 7.63 -12.30
C HIS A 24 -21.79 7.53 -11.00
N MET A 25 -20.50 7.88 -10.98
CA MET A 25 -19.68 7.80 -9.77
C MET A 25 -18.58 8.87 -9.75
N SER A 26 -18.49 9.58 -8.64
CA SER A 26 -17.46 10.59 -8.41
C SER A 26 -16.12 9.95 -8.06
N THR A 27 -15.04 10.71 -8.21
CA THR A 27 -13.69 10.31 -7.80
C THR A 27 -13.58 10.16 -6.28
N ILE A 28 -14.29 10.98 -5.52
CA ILE A 28 -14.37 10.88 -4.05
C ILE A 28 -14.99 9.55 -3.63
N GLU A 29 -16.09 9.17 -4.25
CA GLU A 29 -16.78 7.91 -3.96
C GLU A 29 -15.92 6.70 -4.33
N SER A 30 -15.25 6.76 -5.50
CA SER A 30 -14.33 5.70 -5.93
C SER A 30 -13.18 5.48 -4.93
N LEU A 31 -12.56 6.57 -4.45
CA LEU A 31 -11.53 6.50 -3.41
C LEU A 31 -12.12 5.98 -2.09
N GLY A 32 -13.33 6.41 -1.73
CA GLY A 32 -14.05 5.94 -0.55
C GLY A 32 -14.29 4.43 -0.57
N ILE A 33 -14.67 3.88 -1.73
CA ILE A 33 -14.85 2.42 -1.93
C ILE A 33 -13.55 1.67 -1.65
N LEU A 34 -12.43 2.10 -2.27
CA LEU A 34 -11.13 1.45 -2.06
C LEU A 34 -10.73 1.47 -0.58
N LEU A 35 -10.82 2.63 0.05
CA LEU A 35 -10.45 2.76 1.46
C LEU A 35 -11.36 1.96 2.38
N PHE A 36 -12.65 1.87 2.09
CA PHE A 36 -13.59 1.05 2.86
C PHE A 36 -13.23 -0.44 2.77
N ILE A 37 -12.91 -0.92 1.58
CA ILE A 37 -12.48 -2.31 1.37
C ILE A 37 -11.17 -2.58 2.11
N CYS A 38 -10.16 -1.74 1.91
CA CYS A 38 -8.82 -1.96 2.48
C CYS A 38 -8.80 -1.82 4.01
N ALA A 39 -9.50 -0.83 4.57
CA ALA A 39 -9.50 -0.60 6.02
C ALA A 39 -10.29 -1.63 6.80
N GLY A 40 -11.40 -2.13 6.23
CA GLY A 40 -12.29 -3.07 6.90
C GLY A 40 -12.14 -4.53 6.45
N ASN A 41 -11.27 -4.82 5.49
CA ASN A 41 -11.23 -6.11 4.79
C ASN A 41 -12.64 -6.52 4.31
N GLU A 42 -13.34 -5.56 3.72
CA GLU A 42 -14.75 -5.71 3.42
C GLU A 42 -14.98 -6.42 2.10
N SER A 43 -16.00 -7.29 2.06
CA SER A 43 -16.35 -7.98 0.84
C SER A 43 -17.04 -7.05 -0.18
N ASN A 44 -16.94 -7.38 -1.48
CA ASN A 44 -17.64 -6.68 -2.54
C ASN A 44 -19.16 -6.57 -2.24
N ARG A 45 -19.80 -7.62 -1.69
CA ARG A 45 -21.21 -7.60 -1.33
C ARG A 45 -21.57 -6.56 -0.26
N LYS A 46 -20.71 -6.36 0.74
CA LYS A 46 -20.90 -5.27 1.73
C LYS A 46 -20.76 -3.91 1.08
N CYS A 47 -19.82 -3.75 0.15
CA CYS A 47 -19.66 -2.52 -0.62
C CYS A 47 -20.88 -2.21 -1.48
N GLN A 48 -21.44 -3.19 -2.17
CA GLN A 48 -22.71 -3.03 -2.93
C GLN A 48 -23.81 -2.49 -2.04
N ASN A 49 -23.98 -3.06 -0.85
CA ASN A 49 -25.00 -2.62 0.09
C ASN A 49 -24.75 -1.21 0.63
N ARG A 50 -23.51 -0.84 0.85
CA ARG A 50 -23.12 0.47 1.39
C ARG A 50 -23.22 1.59 0.36
N PHE A 51 -22.68 1.36 -0.83
CA PHE A 51 -22.55 2.37 -1.89
C PHE A 51 -23.67 2.30 -2.94
N LYS A 52 -24.54 1.28 -2.88
CA LYS A 52 -25.69 1.12 -3.78
C LYS A 52 -25.31 0.98 -5.27
N HIS A 53 -24.17 0.37 -5.55
CA HIS A 53 -23.70 0.06 -6.89
C HIS A 53 -23.62 -1.46 -7.14
N SER A 54 -23.59 -1.86 -8.41
CA SER A 54 -23.40 -3.28 -8.78
C SER A 54 -22.00 -3.76 -8.40
N GLY A 55 -21.86 -5.08 -8.19
CA GLY A 55 -20.57 -5.70 -7.85
C GLY A 55 -19.50 -5.45 -8.92
N GLU A 56 -19.88 -5.46 -10.18
CA GLU A 56 -19.00 -5.15 -11.30
C GLU A 56 -18.50 -3.71 -11.23
N THR A 57 -19.40 -2.75 -10.96
CA THR A 57 -19.03 -1.34 -10.81
C THR A 57 -18.07 -1.12 -9.64
N ILE A 58 -18.33 -1.77 -8.50
CA ILE A 58 -17.43 -1.71 -7.32
C ILE A 58 -16.04 -2.25 -7.67
N SER A 59 -15.96 -3.44 -8.30
CA SER A 59 -14.67 -4.05 -8.67
C SER A 59 -13.89 -3.17 -9.63
N ARG A 60 -14.52 -2.70 -10.69
CA ARG A 60 -13.89 -1.84 -11.67
C ARG A 60 -13.38 -0.53 -11.05
N LYS A 61 -14.17 0.11 -10.20
CA LYS A 61 -13.77 1.36 -9.55
C LYS A 61 -12.68 1.16 -8.50
N PHE A 62 -12.67 0.04 -7.82
CA PHE A 62 -11.57 -0.36 -6.95
C PHE A 62 -10.26 -0.48 -7.76
N GLU A 63 -10.30 -1.15 -8.91
CA GLU A 63 -9.13 -1.30 -9.79
C GLU A 63 -8.66 0.05 -10.35
N ASP A 64 -9.57 0.91 -10.81
CA ASP A 64 -9.23 2.26 -11.31
C ASP A 64 -8.40 3.04 -10.27
N VAL A 65 -8.85 3.05 -9.01
CA VAL A 65 -8.12 3.75 -7.92
C VAL A 65 -6.82 3.03 -7.56
N LEU A 66 -6.83 1.70 -7.56
CA LEU A 66 -5.63 0.90 -7.28
C LEU A 66 -4.52 1.18 -8.30
N TYR A 67 -4.83 1.27 -9.59
CA TYR A 67 -3.84 1.64 -10.61
C TYR A 67 -3.27 3.05 -10.38
N CYS A 68 -4.11 4.02 -10.02
CA CYS A 68 -3.63 5.37 -9.69
C CYS A 68 -2.68 5.34 -8.46
N LEU A 69 -2.99 4.54 -7.44
CA LEU A 69 -2.12 4.35 -6.27
C LEU A 69 -0.82 3.63 -6.61
N MET A 70 -0.86 2.65 -7.52
CA MET A 70 0.36 1.97 -7.99
C MET A 70 1.28 2.93 -8.74
N ASP A 71 0.74 3.85 -9.53
CA ASP A 71 1.53 4.89 -10.20
C ASP A 71 2.08 5.90 -9.19
N MET A 72 1.28 6.30 -8.20
CA MET A 72 1.74 7.14 -7.10
C MET A 72 2.87 6.45 -6.30
N ALA A 73 2.77 5.15 -6.07
CA ALA A 73 3.78 4.39 -5.35
C ALA A 73 5.16 4.48 -6.00
N LYS A 74 5.26 4.54 -7.33
CA LYS A 74 6.53 4.69 -8.05
C LYS A 74 7.26 6.00 -7.70
N ASP A 75 6.51 7.04 -7.36
CA ASP A 75 7.09 8.33 -6.96
C ASP A 75 7.48 8.41 -5.49
N PHE A 76 6.77 7.67 -4.63
CA PHE A 76 6.96 7.72 -3.17
C PHE A 76 7.82 6.57 -2.64
N ILE A 77 7.64 5.36 -3.19
CA ILE A 77 8.40 4.17 -2.77
C ILE A 77 9.68 4.07 -3.61
N ARG A 78 10.58 5.04 -3.41
CA ARG A 78 11.89 5.08 -4.05
C ARG A 78 12.92 5.74 -3.15
N PRO A 79 14.21 5.43 -3.31
CA PRO A 79 15.28 6.11 -2.58
C PRO A 79 15.25 7.62 -2.83
N LYS A 80 15.45 8.43 -1.79
CA LYS A 80 15.48 9.91 -1.88
C LYS A 80 16.63 10.47 -2.69
N GLY A 81 17.66 9.66 -2.98
CA GLY A 81 18.80 10.06 -3.80
C GLY A 81 19.49 8.86 -4.43
N PRO A 82 20.02 9.02 -5.67
CA PRO A 82 20.72 7.93 -6.37
C PRO A 82 22.09 7.62 -5.77
N ASN A 83 22.64 8.53 -4.98
CA ASN A 83 23.98 8.43 -4.43
C ASN A 83 23.92 8.15 -2.93
N PHE A 84 23.99 6.90 -2.55
CA PHE A 84 24.05 6.43 -1.17
C PHE A 84 25.38 6.73 -0.46
N HIS A 85 26.02 7.89 -0.76
CA HIS A 85 27.37 8.20 -0.29
C HIS A 85 27.44 8.73 1.16
N ARG A 86 26.33 9.02 1.79
CA ARG A 86 26.35 9.57 3.14
C ARG A 86 25.97 8.49 4.15
N ILE A 87 26.91 8.26 5.08
CA ILE A 87 26.63 7.45 6.27
C ILE A 87 25.47 8.10 7.03
N HIS A 88 24.39 7.37 7.20
CA HIS A 88 23.24 7.88 7.93
C HIS A 88 23.63 8.21 9.37
N ARG A 89 23.13 9.33 9.90
CA ARG A 89 23.50 9.82 11.25
C ARG A 89 23.22 8.80 12.35
N ARG A 90 22.15 8.01 12.27
CA ARG A 90 21.83 6.95 13.24
C ARG A 90 22.95 5.90 13.31
N ILE A 91 23.59 5.58 12.20
CA ILE A 91 24.74 4.66 12.18
C ILE A 91 25.98 5.37 12.67
N ARG A 92 26.25 6.59 12.18
CA ARG A 92 27.47 7.32 12.48
C ARG A 92 27.67 7.59 13.97
N TYR A 93 26.59 7.84 14.70
CA TYR A 93 26.64 8.15 16.13
C TYR A 93 26.38 6.95 17.05
N ASP A 94 25.99 5.79 16.52
CA ASP A 94 25.86 4.55 17.31
C ASP A 94 27.19 3.77 17.29
N LYS A 95 27.88 3.75 18.43
CA LYS A 95 29.16 3.02 18.58
C LYS A 95 29.05 1.52 18.36
N ARG A 96 27.84 0.94 18.42
CA ARG A 96 27.60 -0.49 18.13
C ARG A 96 27.48 -0.74 16.64
N ALA A 97 27.04 0.25 15.89
CA ALA A 97 26.84 0.17 14.45
C ALA A 97 28.06 0.67 13.66
N TYR A 98 28.69 1.74 14.08
CA TYR A 98 29.86 2.29 13.44
C TYR A 98 31.16 1.67 14.01
N PRO A 99 32.15 1.27 13.19
CA PRO A 99 32.25 1.44 11.73
C PRO A 99 31.65 0.28 10.90
N TYR A 100 31.11 -0.74 11.54
CA TYR A 100 30.73 -2.01 10.89
C TYR A 100 29.65 -1.83 9.81
N PHE A 101 28.68 -0.98 10.03
CA PHE A 101 27.56 -0.73 9.12
C PHE A 101 27.68 0.63 8.39
N LYS A 102 28.89 1.18 8.25
CA LYS A 102 29.10 2.49 7.60
C LYS A 102 28.53 2.57 6.17
N ASP A 103 28.55 1.46 5.44
CA ASP A 103 28.09 1.39 4.05
C ASP A 103 26.63 0.88 3.94
N CYS A 104 25.94 0.72 5.07
CA CYS A 104 24.55 0.29 5.08
C CYS A 104 23.62 1.44 4.67
N ILE A 105 22.80 1.19 3.66
CA ILE A 105 21.91 2.20 3.06
C ILE A 105 20.46 2.13 3.54
N GLY A 106 20.08 1.03 4.18
CA GLY A 106 18.73 0.82 4.68
C GLY A 106 18.59 -0.47 5.46
N ALA A 107 17.39 -0.74 5.89
CA ALA A 107 16.99 -1.96 6.58
C ALA A 107 16.06 -2.79 5.71
N LEU A 108 16.28 -4.09 5.71
CA LEU A 108 15.48 -5.08 5.01
C LEU A 108 14.79 -5.97 6.03
N ASP A 109 13.48 -6.12 5.95
CA ASP A 109 12.73 -7.05 6.81
C ASP A 109 11.60 -7.73 6.05
N GLY A 110 11.26 -8.93 6.49
CA GLY A 110 10.17 -9.72 5.92
C GLY A 110 8.99 -9.80 6.89
N THR A 111 7.80 -9.52 6.38
CA THR A 111 6.57 -9.68 7.16
C THR A 111 5.60 -10.64 6.49
N HIS A 112 4.82 -11.35 7.29
CA HIS A 112 3.79 -12.26 6.82
C HIS A 112 2.42 -11.58 6.88
N ILE A 113 1.82 -11.36 5.70
CA ILE A 113 0.48 -10.78 5.58
C ILE A 113 -0.51 -11.93 5.36
N ARG A 114 -1.56 -12.00 6.19
CA ARG A 114 -2.62 -12.99 6.02
C ARG A 114 -3.34 -12.79 4.70
N VAL A 115 -3.61 -13.91 4.01
CA VAL A 115 -4.32 -13.90 2.74
C VAL A 115 -5.57 -14.78 2.83
N SER A 116 -6.63 -14.36 2.15
CA SER A 116 -7.86 -15.13 1.98
C SER A 116 -7.86 -15.76 0.60
N LEU A 117 -7.79 -17.07 0.54
CA LEU A 117 -7.66 -17.84 -0.69
C LEU A 117 -8.68 -18.98 -0.72
N PRO A 118 -9.09 -19.46 -1.91
CA PRO A 118 -9.84 -20.68 -2.06
C PRO A 118 -9.13 -21.87 -1.38
N PRO A 119 -9.87 -22.86 -0.85
CA PRO A 119 -9.27 -23.96 -0.08
C PRO A 119 -8.20 -24.76 -0.83
N ASP A 120 -8.34 -24.91 -2.13
CA ASP A 120 -7.41 -25.61 -3.02
C ASP A 120 -6.06 -24.87 -3.19
N GLU A 121 -6.04 -23.56 -3.01
CA GLU A 121 -4.83 -22.74 -3.13
C GLU A 121 -4.14 -22.48 -1.78
N GLN A 122 -4.84 -22.65 -0.67
CA GLN A 122 -4.33 -22.29 0.68
C GLN A 122 -3.04 -23.01 1.06
N VAL A 123 -2.89 -24.29 0.69
CA VAL A 123 -1.77 -25.14 1.08
C VAL A 123 -0.41 -24.52 0.74
N ARG A 124 -0.31 -23.84 -0.38
CA ARG A 124 0.93 -23.18 -0.85
C ARG A 124 1.36 -22.00 0.03
N TYR A 125 0.42 -21.43 0.79
CA TYR A 125 0.61 -20.22 1.60
C TYR A 125 0.65 -20.50 3.09
N ILE A 126 0.47 -21.78 3.50
CA ILE A 126 0.52 -22.19 4.91
C ILE A 126 1.99 -22.38 5.31
N GLY A 127 2.48 -21.50 6.17
CA GLY A 127 3.79 -21.59 6.78
C GLY A 127 3.74 -22.21 8.19
N LYS A 128 4.77 -21.97 9.00
CA LYS A 128 4.90 -22.50 10.37
C LYS A 128 3.73 -22.13 11.31
N THR A 129 3.01 -21.07 11.02
CA THR A 129 1.89 -20.59 11.85
C THR A 129 0.57 -21.31 11.56
N GLY A 130 0.52 -22.21 10.57
CA GLY A 130 -0.71 -22.91 10.19
C GLY A 130 -1.78 -22.04 9.53
N ILE A 131 -1.49 -20.76 9.25
CA ILE A 131 -2.40 -19.80 8.64
C ILE A 131 -1.86 -19.41 7.26
N PRO A 132 -2.71 -19.31 6.22
CA PRO A 132 -2.29 -18.83 4.92
C PRO A 132 -1.75 -17.40 5.00
N THR A 133 -0.50 -17.20 4.63
CA THR A 133 0.17 -15.89 4.62
C THR A 133 1.04 -15.74 3.39
N GLN A 134 1.13 -14.52 2.90
CA GLN A 134 2.11 -14.13 1.89
C GLN A 134 3.28 -13.43 2.57
N ASN A 135 4.50 -13.85 2.25
CA ASN A 135 5.69 -13.16 2.73
C ASN A 135 5.96 -11.94 1.86
N VAL A 136 6.03 -10.78 2.49
CA VAL A 136 6.32 -9.49 1.84
C VAL A 136 7.64 -8.98 2.38
N LEU A 137 8.63 -8.86 1.49
CA LEU A 137 9.92 -8.27 1.79
C LEU A 137 9.84 -6.76 1.65
N ALA A 138 10.13 -6.04 2.72
CA ALA A 138 10.14 -4.59 2.74
C ALA A 138 11.54 -4.04 2.95
N VAL A 139 11.86 -2.96 2.25
CA VAL A 139 13.10 -2.21 2.39
C VAL A 139 12.75 -0.78 2.75
N CYS A 140 13.40 -0.23 3.78
CA CYS A 140 13.25 1.18 4.11
C CYS A 140 14.62 1.82 4.40
N ASP A 141 14.72 3.12 4.21
CA ASP A 141 15.86 3.89 4.70
C ASP A 141 15.77 4.09 6.23
N PHE A 142 16.83 4.63 6.83
CA PHE A 142 16.87 4.85 8.29
C PHE A 142 16.01 6.03 8.76
N ASP A 143 15.35 6.74 7.85
CA ASP A 143 14.34 7.76 8.15
C ASP A 143 12.91 7.20 8.08
N MET A 144 12.80 5.90 7.67
CA MET A 144 11.52 5.18 7.47
C MET A 144 10.59 5.84 6.46
#